data_6613655428dd02fc5df4047555509c91
#
_entry.id   6613655428dd02fc5df4047555509c91
#
_cell.length_a   1.000
_cell.length_b   1.000
_cell.length_c   1.000
_cell.angle_alpha   90.00
_cell.angle_beta   90.00
_cell.angle_gamma   90.00
#
_symmetry.space_group_name_H-M   'P 1'
#
loop_
_entity.id
_entity.type
_entity.pdbx_description
1 polymer ?
#
loop_
_entity_poly.entity_id
_entity_poly.type
_entity_poly.pdbx_seq_one_letter_code
_entity_poly.pdbx_strand_id
1 'polypeptide(L)'
;MAKQKENAVVHSQEQLADGIYSMWINTEAAKDAKPGQFISMYTTDGSKLLPRPISICEIDKENGRLRVVYRVTGPKTGTEEFSKLKAGDIIPVIGPLGNGFPYEKAEGKKVFLMGGGIGVPPILELAKQMDCEKKQIVVGYRDAQTFLKEEFEQNGELYISTEDGSVGTKGNVMDAIRENALEADMIYACGPTPMLRTIKQYAEENGIECYISLEERMACGIGACLACVCKSKEKDAHSNVNNKRICKDGPVFLSTEVEI
;
A
#
# COMPACT_ATOMS: atom_id res chain seq x y z
N MET A 1 -17.67 12.80 3.38
CA MET A 1 -17.29 14.24 3.41
C MET A 1 -16.62 14.67 2.10
N ALA A 2 -16.64 15.95 1.76
CA ALA A 2 -15.89 16.44 0.61
C ALA A 2 -14.39 16.34 0.90
N LYS A 3 -13.62 15.71 -0.02
CA LYS A 3 -12.16 15.61 0.11
C LYS A 3 -11.54 16.98 -0.12
N GLN A 4 -10.90 17.54 0.89
CA GLN A 4 -10.28 18.85 0.83
C GLN A 4 -8.77 18.76 0.92
N LYS A 5 -8.10 19.72 0.32
CA LYS A 5 -6.67 19.91 0.51
C LYS A 5 -6.46 20.60 1.86
N GLU A 6 -5.67 19.99 2.72
CA GLU A 6 -5.30 20.54 4.03
C GLU A 6 -3.80 20.68 4.18
N ASN A 7 -3.38 21.48 5.13
CA ASN A 7 -2.00 21.63 5.54
C ASN A 7 -1.76 20.74 6.76
N ALA A 8 -1.31 19.52 6.53
CA ALA A 8 -0.91 18.61 7.59
C ALA A 8 0.41 19.04 8.21
N VAL A 9 0.63 18.67 9.47
CA VAL A 9 1.87 18.99 10.20
C VAL A 9 2.65 17.69 10.39
N VAL A 10 3.92 17.68 10.01
CA VAL A 10 4.83 16.57 10.29
C VAL A 10 4.98 16.42 11.81
N HIS A 11 4.57 15.28 12.34
CA HIS A 11 4.74 14.96 13.75
C HIS A 11 6.14 14.41 14.02
N SER A 12 6.59 13.47 13.20
CA SER A 12 7.94 12.89 13.25
C SER A 12 8.32 12.30 11.91
N GLN A 13 9.61 12.16 11.67
CA GLN A 13 10.17 11.46 10.53
C GLN A 13 11.45 10.75 10.92
N GLU A 14 11.64 9.55 10.38
CA GLU A 14 12.84 8.74 10.55
C GLU A 14 13.17 7.99 9.26
N GLN A 15 14.42 7.62 9.09
CA GLN A 15 14.86 6.75 8.01
C GLN A 15 14.87 5.31 8.51
N LEU A 16 14.07 4.43 7.86
CA LEU A 16 13.96 3.00 8.22
C LEU A 16 15.02 2.14 7.53
N ALA A 17 15.40 2.51 6.30
CA ALA A 17 16.39 1.84 5.48
C ALA A 17 16.96 2.83 4.45
N ASP A 18 17.93 2.41 3.65
CA ASP A 18 18.50 3.30 2.63
C ASP A 18 17.43 3.80 1.64
N GLY A 19 17.24 5.12 1.63
CA GLY A 19 16.20 5.78 0.83
C GLY A 19 14.75 5.48 1.23
N ILE A 20 14.48 4.80 2.34
CA ILE A 20 13.13 4.52 2.87
C ILE A 20 12.90 5.35 4.13
N TYR A 21 11.85 6.14 4.12
CA TYR A 21 11.48 7.05 5.21
C TYR A 21 10.09 6.73 5.74
N SER A 22 9.94 6.84 7.05
CA SER A 22 8.67 6.79 7.79
C SER A 22 8.34 8.19 8.29
N MET A 23 7.14 8.66 8.00
CA MET A 23 6.67 9.98 8.43
C MET A 23 5.30 9.85 9.08
N TRP A 24 5.17 10.37 10.30
CA TRP A 24 3.89 10.61 10.95
C TRP A 24 3.44 12.04 10.70
N ILE A 25 2.19 12.22 10.29
CA ILE A 25 1.58 13.53 10.07
C ILE A 25 0.29 13.69 10.89
N ASN A 26 0.08 14.85 11.47
CA ASN A 26 -1.20 15.23 12.06
C ASN A 26 -2.12 15.71 10.93
N THR A 27 -3.29 15.07 10.77
CA THR A 27 -4.19 15.29 9.65
C THR A 27 -5.62 14.86 9.98
N GLU A 28 -6.61 15.63 9.54
CA GLU A 28 -8.02 15.28 9.65
C GLU A 28 -8.38 13.99 8.87
N ALA A 29 -7.57 13.66 7.84
CA ALA A 29 -7.73 12.44 7.05
C ALA A 29 -7.68 11.16 7.90
N ALA A 30 -7.04 11.18 9.07
CA ALA A 30 -6.93 10.02 9.97
C ALA A 30 -8.29 9.54 10.49
N LYS A 31 -9.28 10.43 10.64
CA LYS A 31 -10.61 10.11 11.18
C LYS A 31 -11.36 9.07 10.35
N ASP A 32 -11.28 9.21 9.03
CA ASP A 32 -12.05 8.40 8.07
C ASP A 32 -11.17 7.39 7.31
N ALA A 33 -9.88 7.34 7.60
CA ALA A 33 -8.94 6.46 6.93
C ALA A 33 -9.21 4.98 7.19
N LYS A 34 -8.93 4.14 6.18
CA LYS A 34 -9.05 2.67 6.21
C LYS A 34 -7.80 2.02 5.62
N PRO A 35 -7.47 0.77 6.03
CA PRO A 35 -6.35 0.01 5.44
C PRO A 35 -6.46 -0.09 3.92
N GLY A 36 -5.34 0.13 3.22
CA GLY A 36 -5.26 0.07 1.76
C GLY A 36 -5.58 1.37 1.03
N GLN A 37 -6.04 2.41 1.75
CA GLN A 37 -6.15 3.76 1.19
C GLN A 37 -4.80 4.47 1.14
N PHE A 38 -4.78 5.62 0.44
CA PHE A 38 -3.59 6.46 0.28
C PHE A 38 -3.92 7.93 0.52
N ILE A 39 -2.89 8.75 0.61
CA ILE A 39 -2.98 10.21 0.57
C ILE A 39 -2.15 10.77 -0.59
N SER A 40 -2.58 11.89 -1.17
CA SER A 40 -1.78 12.67 -2.12
C SER A 40 -1.01 13.75 -1.38
N MET A 41 0.32 13.66 -1.39
CA MET A 41 1.22 14.61 -0.74
C MET A 41 1.80 15.59 -1.77
N TYR A 42 1.81 16.87 -1.46
CA TYR A 42 2.29 17.94 -2.34
C TYR A 42 3.60 18.52 -1.81
N THR A 43 4.50 18.84 -2.72
CA THR A 43 5.69 19.63 -2.40
C THR A 43 5.34 21.10 -2.27
N THR A 44 6.18 21.87 -1.61
CA THR A 44 6.12 23.33 -1.58
C THR A 44 6.86 23.97 -2.77
N ASP A 45 7.71 23.20 -3.45
CA ASP A 45 8.41 23.61 -4.66
C ASP A 45 7.44 23.66 -5.86
N GLY A 46 7.15 24.87 -6.34
CA GLY A 46 6.25 25.12 -7.46
C GLY A 46 6.67 24.49 -8.80
N SER A 47 7.89 23.97 -8.92
CA SER A 47 8.34 23.22 -10.10
C SER A 47 7.83 21.78 -10.15
N LYS A 48 7.31 21.25 -9.03
CA LYS A 48 6.83 19.87 -8.87
C LYS A 48 5.31 19.85 -8.76
N LEU A 49 4.64 20.06 -9.89
CA LEU A 49 3.19 20.29 -9.99
C LEU A 49 2.32 19.11 -9.53
N LEU A 50 2.75 17.88 -9.77
CA LEU A 50 1.94 16.70 -9.45
C LEU A 50 2.16 16.24 -8.02
N PRO A 51 1.10 15.78 -7.31
CA PRO A 51 1.23 15.17 -6.00
C PRO A 51 1.92 13.79 -6.08
N ARG A 52 2.35 13.29 -4.92
CA ARG A 52 2.83 11.93 -4.74
C ARG A 52 1.76 11.15 -3.98
N PRO A 53 1.12 10.18 -4.64
CA PRO A 53 0.25 9.25 -3.93
C PRO A 53 1.12 8.33 -3.07
N ILE A 54 0.85 8.32 -1.77
CA ILE A 54 1.57 7.48 -0.81
C ILE A 54 0.53 6.70 -0.01
N SER A 55 0.67 5.39 0.01
CA SER A 55 -0.20 4.51 0.78
C SER A 55 -0.09 4.78 2.28
N ILE A 56 -1.22 4.65 2.97
CA ILE A 56 -1.27 4.75 4.43
C ILE A 56 -0.68 3.47 5.01
N CYS A 57 0.32 3.63 5.87
CA CYS A 57 1.00 2.54 6.57
C CYS A 57 0.33 2.23 7.91
N GLU A 58 -0.06 3.28 8.67
CA GLU A 58 -0.77 3.15 9.95
C GLU A 58 -1.73 4.31 10.18
N ILE A 59 -2.76 4.05 10.99
CA ILE A 59 -3.85 4.98 11.31
C ILE A 59 -3.98 5.11 12.82
N ASP A 60 -3.66 6.28 13.37
CA ASP A 60 -3.88 6.64 14.76
C ASP A 60 -5.07 7.63 14.82
N LYS A 61 -6.28 7.09 14.93
CA LYS A 61 -7.51 7.89 14.98
C LYS A 61 -7.63 8.70 16.26
N GLU A 62 -7.12 8.19 17.38
CA GLU A 62 -7.21 8.85 18.68
C GLU A 62 -6.40 10.15 18.71
N ASN A 63 -5.22 10.14 18.13
CA ASN A 63 -4.35 11.32 18.06
C ASN A 63 -4.49 12.10 16.74
N GLY A 64 -5.35 11.66 15.80
CA GLY A 64 -5.55 12.31 14.51
C GLY A 64 -4.30 12.26 13.63
N ARG A 65 -3.65 11.09 13.53
CA ARG A 65 -2.38 10.92 12.81
C ARG A 65 -2.44 9.82 11.78
N LEU A 66 -1.69 10.00 10.71
CA LEU A 66 -1.38 8.95 9.73
C LEU A 66 0.12 8.74 9.65
N ARG A 67 0.55 7.48 9.57
CA ARG A 67 1.90 7.10 9.18
C ARG A 67 1.93 6.76 7.70
N VAL A 68 2.89 7.33 7.00
CA VAL A 68 3.23 6.97 5.63
C VAL A 68 4.67 6.51 5.58
N VAL A 69 4.93 5.47 4.77
CA VAL A 69 6.30 5.01 4.50
C VAL A 69 6.51 5.09 3.00
N TYR A 70 7.58 5.75 2.58
CA TYR A 70 7.84 6.03 1.17
C TYR A 70 9.32 5.87 0.81
N ARG A 71 9.54 5.63 -0.48
CA ARG A 71 10.89 5.57 -1.05
C ARG A 71 11.25 6.88 -1.73
N VAL A 72 12.47 7.36 -1.52
CA VAL A 72 13.07 8.43 -2.30
C VAL A 72 13.41 7.88 -3.69
N THR A 73 12.76 8.41 -4.73
CA THR A 73 12.84 7.90 -6.11
C THR A 73 13.98 8.51 -6.93
N GLY A 74 14.83 9.30 -6.29
CA GLY A 74 16.01 9.91 -6.90
C GLY A 74 16.16 11.39 -6.57
N PRO A 75 17.23 12.02 -7.06
CA PRO A 75 17.51 13.45 -6.81
C PRO A 75 16.48 14.35 -7.50
N LYS A 76 16.21 15.48 -6.88
CA LYS A 76 15.26 16.51 -7.34
C LYS A 76 13.80 16.03 -7.47
N THR A 77 13.46 14.91 -6.83
CA THR A 77 12.08 14.40 -6.78
C THR A 77 11.31 15.00 -5.59
N GLY A 78 9.97 14.87 -5.62
CA GLY A 78 9.16 15.29 -4.45
C GLY A 78 9.41 14.44 -3.22
N THR A 79 9.70 13.15 -3.39
CA THR A 79 10.03 12.26 -2.26
C THR A 79 11.38 12.59 -1.64
N GLU A 80 12.35 13.13 -2.40
CA GLU A 80 13.57 13.70 -1.83
C GLU A 80 13.30 14.97 -1.02
N GLU A 81 12.36 15.83 -1.48
CA GLU A 81 11.94 16.99 -0.70
C GLU A 81 11.30 16.56 0.63
N PHE A 82 10.40 15.58 0.58
CA PHE A 82 9.77 15.05 1.78
C PHE A 82 10.78 14.49 2.78
N SER A 83 11.84 13.82 2.33
CA SER A 83 12.86 13.25 3.22
C SER A 83 13.66 14.29 4.03
N LYS A 84 13.56 15.57 3.67
CA LYS A 84 14.21 16.69 4.36
C LYS A 84 13.31 17.36 5.40
N LEU A 85 12.01 17.02 5.42
CA LEU A 85 11.05 17.59 6.36
C LEU A 85 11.33 17.11 7.80
N LYS A 86 10.99 17.97 8.75
CA LYS A 86 11.20 17.74 10.18
C LYS A 86 9.89 17.93 10.94
N ALA A 87 9.87 17.47 12.19
CA ALA A 87 8.75 17.73 13.09
C ALA A 87 8.43 19.24 13.14
N GLY A 88 7.15 19.58 12.96
CA GLY A 88 6.64 20.94 12.89
C GLY A 88 6.53 21.51 11.47
N ASP A 89 7.16 20.91 10.46
CA ASP A 89 7.02 21.36 9.08
C ASP A 89 5.62 21.09 8.54
N ILE A 90 5.19 21.92 7.60
CA ILE A 90 3.88 21.82 6.96
C ILE A 90 4.00 21.08 5.64
N ILE A 91 3.11 20.12 5.43
CA ILE A 91 2.97 19.39 4.18
C ILE A 91 1.51 19.43 3.69
N PRO A 92 1.24 19.99 2.51
CA PRO A 92 -0.10 19.97 1.96
C PRO A 92 -0.49 18.56 1.51
N VAL A 93 -1.67 18.07 1.94
CA VAL A 93 -2.17 16.75 1.61
C VAL A 93 -3.63 16.77 1.17
N ILE A 94 -4.05 15.75 0.43
CA ILE A 94 -5.45 15.41 0.19
C ILE A 94 -5.62 13.94 0.57
N GLY A 95 -6.59 13.63 1.41
CA GLY A 95 -6.87 12.25 1.84
C GLY A 95 -8.07 12.13 2.79
N PRO A 96 -8.42 10.89 3.18
CA PRO A 96 -7.97 9.64 2.57
C PRO A 96 -8.56 9.45 1.17
N LEU A 97 -7.82 8.80 0.28
CA LEU A 97 -8.20 8.61 -1.12
C LEU A 97 -8.31 7.13 -1.46
N GLY A 98 -9.13 6.83 -2.48
CA GLY A 98 -9.37 5.48 -2.96
C GLY A 98 -10.22 4.63 -2.01
N ASN A 99 -10.36 3.34 -2.37
CA ASN A 99 -11.07 2.32 -1.62
C ASN A 99 -10.05 1.43 -0.89
N GLY A 100 -10.32 1.11 0.37
CA GLY A 100 -9.49 0.23 1.17
C GLY A 100 -9.72 -1.25 0.87
N PHE A 101 -8.98 -2.12 1.55
CA PHE A 101 -9.19 -3.55 1.51
C PHE A 101 -10.51 -3.94 2.20
N PRO A 102 -11.30 -4.87 1.63
CA PRO A 102 -12.50 -5.39 2.27
C PRO A 102 -12.12 -6.50 3.28
N TYR A 103 -11.43 -6.13 4.35
CA TYR A 103 -10.82 -7.04 5.31
C TYR A 103 -11.86 -7.74 6.21
N GLU A 104 -13.07 -7.23 6.30
CA GLU A 104 -14.19 -7.87 7.00
C GLU A 104 -14.55 -9.23 6.39
N LYS A 105 -14.21 -9.47 5.12
CA LYS A 105 -14.41 -10.76 4.45
C LYS A 105 -13.47 -11.88 4.93
N ALA A 106 -12.46 -11.54 5.73
CA ALA A 106 -11.46 -12.45 6.24
C ALA A 106 -11.90 -13.22 7.50
N GLU A 107 -13.04 -12.86 8.08
CA GLU A 107 -13.56 -13.49 9.31
C GLU A 107 -13.65 -15.02 9.12
N GLY A 108 -13.04 -15.76 10.07
CA GLY A 108 -13.00 -17.22 10.08
C GLY A 108 -12.16 -17.86 8.96
N LYS A 109 -11.28 -17.12 8.28
CA LYS A 109 -10.46 -17.62 7.18
C LYS A 109 -8.97 -17.60 7.52
N LYS A 110 -8.22 -18.49 6.86
CA LYS A 110 -6.74 -18.40 6.78
C LYS A 110 -6.38 -17.40 5.69
N VAL A 111 -5.53 -16.44 6.02
CA VAL A 111 -5.28 -15.30 5.13
C VAL A 111 -3.79 -15.16 4.83
N PHE A 112 -3.46 -14.87 3.56
CA PHE A 112 -2.18 -14.30 3.19
C PHE A 112 -2.26 -12.78 3.12
N LEU A 113 -1.42 -12.10 3.88
CA LEU A 113 -1.14 -10.67 3.77
C LEU A 113 0.23 -10.51 3.08
N MET A 114 0.22 -10.12 1.81
CA MET A 114 1.42 -10.18 0.99
C MET A 114 1.91 -8.78 0.62
N GLY A 115 3.16 -8.47 0.96
CA GLY A 115 3.80 -7.19 0.64
C GLY A 115 5.11 -7.36 -0.12
N GLY A 116 5.40 -6.48 -1.09
CA GLY A 116 6.68 -6.49 -1.79
C GLY A 116 7.30 -5.10 -1.94
N GLY A 117 8.56 -4.94 -1.51
CA GLY A 117 9.27 -3.67 -1.59
C GLY A 117 8.51 -2.54 -0.91
N ILE A 118 8.22 -1.44 -1.63
CA ILE A 118 7.46 -0.31 -1.06
C ILE A 118 5.95 -0.59 -0.94
N GLY A 119 5.46 -1.74 -1.39
CA GLY A 119 4.12 -2.23 -1.13
C GLY A 119 3.96 -2.95 0.23
N VAL A 120 5.04 -3.13 0.99
CA VAL A 120 5.01 -3.70 2.35
C VAL A 120 4.26 -2.79 3.35
N PRO A 121 4.49 -1.47 3.42
CA PRO A 121 3.86 -0.59 4.41
C PRO A 121 2.33 -0.65 4.47
N PRO A 122 1.55 -0.61 3.38
CA PRO A 122 0.09 -0.64 3.46
C PRO A 122 -0.48 -1.96 4.01
N ILE A 123 0.33 -3.03 4.05
CA ILE A 123 -0.07 -4.31 4.64
C ILE A 123 -0.05 -4.26 6.18
N LEU A 124 0.70 -3.34 6.78
CA LEU A 124 0.82 -3.27 8.25
C LEU A 124 -0.51 -2.88 8.92
N GLU A 125 -1.15 -1.82 8.47
CA GLU A 125 -2.45 -1.41 9.03
C GLU A 125 -3.52 -2.49 8.81
N LEU A 126 -3.48 -3.14 7.64
CA LEU A 126 -4.36 -4.27 7.35
C LEU A 126 -4.13 -5.42 8.33
N ALA A 127 -2.86 -5.75 8.63
CA ALA A 127 -2.51 -6.78 9.59
C ALA A 127 -3.00 -6.45 11.01
N LYS A 128 -2.95 -5.17 11.40
CA LYS A 128 -3.41 -4.71 12.72
C LYS A 128 -4.93 -4.81 12.89
N GLN A 129 -5.68 -4.41 11.85
CA GLN A 129 -7.15 -4.33 11.94
C GLN A 129 -7.87 -5.63 11.57
N MET A 130 -7.19 -6.56 10.90
CA MET A 130 -7.82 -7.78 10.42
C MET A 130 -8.10 -8.78 11.55
N ASP A 131 -9.33 -9.24 11.63
CA ASP A 131 -9.75 -10.41 12.40
C ASP A 131 -9.96 -11.60 11.46
N CYS A 132 -9.26 -12.72 11.74
CA CYS A 132 -9.28 -13.92 10.90
C CYS A 132 -8.80 -15.14 11.70
N GLU A 133 -9.06 -16.36 11.18
CA GLU A 133 -8.65 -17.61 11.83
C GLU A 133 -7.13 -17.72 11.93
N LYS A 134 -6.43 -17.45 10.82
CA LYS A 134 -4.97 -17.50 10.75
C LYS A 134 -4.43 -16.38 9.85
N LYS A 135 -3.54 -15.57 10.41
CA LYS A 135 -2.91 -14.45 9.75
C LYS A 135 -1.46 -14.79 9.40
N GLN A 136 -1.18 -15.01 8.12
CA GLN A 136 0.13 -15.32 7.59
C GLN A 136 0.61 -14.12 6.77
N ILE A 137 1.61 -13.42 7.28
CA ILE A 137 2.19 -12.21 6.67
C ILE A 137 3.40 -12.63 5.88
N VAL A 138 3.36 -12.46 4.55
CA VAL A 138 4.44 -12.88 3.64
C VAL A 138 5.00 -11.64 2.95
N VAL A 139 6.21 -11.21 3.32
CA VAL A 139 6.81 -9.97 2.81
C VAL A 139 8.13 -10.23 2.08
N GLY A 140 8.30 -9.51 0.96
CA GLY A 140 9.48 -9.65 0.11
C GLY A 140 10.31 -8.36 0.07
N TYR A 141 11.62 -8.51 0.26
CA TYR A 141 12.59 -7.43 0.17
C TYR A 141 13.70 -7.78 -0.82
N ARG A 142 14.53 -6.83 -1.17
CA ARG A 142 15.70 -7.07 -2.02
C ARG A 142 16.85 -7.73 -1.24
N ASP A 143 17.06 -7.26 -0.01
CA ASP A 143 18.20 -7.59 0.84
C ASP A 143 17.82 -7.55 2.33
N ALA A 144 18.81 -7.55 3.23
CA ALA A 144 18.62 -7.55 4.68
C ALA A 144 17.93 -6.30 5.25
N GLN A 145 17.59 -5.29 4.46
CA GLN A 145 16.88 -4.10 4.92
C GLN A 145 15.38 -4.38 5.08
N THR A 146 15.04 -5.19 6.05
CA THR A 146 13.68 -5.69 6.32
C THR A 146 12.91 -4.73 7.24
N PHE A 147 12.66 -3.51 6.76
CA PHE A 147 11.92 -2.49 7.53
C PHE A 147 10.50 -2.96 7.89
N LEU A 148 10.00 -2.54 9.06
CA LEU A 148 8.71 -2.92 9.67
C LEU A 148 8.64 -4.39 10.12
N LYS A 149 9.77 -5.12 10.21
CA LYS A 149 9.78 -6.52 10.59
C LYS A 149 9.19 -6.73 11.98
N GLU A 150 9.67 -5.98 12.97
CA GLU A 150 9.25 -6.09 14.37
C GLU A 150 7.76 -5.78 14.55
N GLU A 151 7.23 -4.81 13.79
CA GLU A 151 5.80 -4.48 13.81
C GLU A 151 4.95 -5.61 13.22
N PHE A 152 5.43 -6.27 12.17
CA PHE A 152 4.72 -7.43 11.61
C PHE A 152 4.73 -8.64 12.52
N GLU A 153 5.85 -8.92 13.19
CA GLU A 153 5.97 -10.03 14.15
C GLU A 153 4.96 -9.93 15.30
N GLN A 154 4.52 -8.72 15.65
CA GLN A 154 3.50 -8.48 16.67
C GLN A 154 2.06 -8.69 16.16
N ASN A 155 1.86 -8.81 14.84
CA ASN A 155 0.54 -8.79 14.23
C ASN A 155 0.17 -10.06 13.45
N GLY A 156 1.00 -11.10 13.47
CA GLY A 156 0.72 -12.38 12.81
C GLY A 156 1.94 -13.26 12.63
N GLU A 157 1.78 -14.39 11.97
CA GLU A 157 2.91 -15.27 11.60
C GLU A 157 3.66 -14.63 10.42
N LEU A 158 4.90 -14.19 10.66
CA LEU A 158 5.71 -13.49 9.65
C LEU A 158 6.63 -14.44 8.89
N TYR A 159 6.57 -14.38 7.57
CA TYR A 159 7.45 -15.05 6.62
C TYR A 159 8.12 -14.02 5.73
N ILE A 160 9.45 -14.02 5.71
CA ILE A 160 10.25 -13.05 4.94
C ILE A 160 10.94 -13.79 3.79
N SER A 161 10.93 -13.15 2.61
CA SER A 161 11.81 -13.52 1.51
C SER A 161 12.73 -12.37 1.13
N THR A 162 13.97 -12.68 0.74
CA THR A 162 14.91 -11.71 0.18
C THR A 162 15.50 -12.23 -1.12
N GLU A 163 15.65 -11.36 -2.13
CA GLU A 163 16.16 -11.75 -3.43
C GLU A 163 17.57 -12.34 -3.33
N ASP A 164 18.42 -11.78 -2.47
CA ASP A 164 19.80 -12.23 -2.23
C ASP A 164 19.93 -13.41 -1.24
N GLY A 165 18.85 -13.72 -0.49
CA GLY A 165 18.83 -14.76 0.53
C GLY A 165 19.48 -14.35 1.86
N SER A 166 19.65 -13.06 2.11
CA SER A 166 20.27 -12.55 3.35
C SER A 166 19.41 -12.74 4.59
N VAL A 167 18.07 -12.76 4.44
CA VAL A 167 17.10 -13.00 5.52
C VAL A 167 15.94 -13.85 5.00
N GLY A 168 15.53 -14.87 5.76
CA GLY A 168 14.40 -15.74 5.44
C GLY A 168 14.64 -16.59 4.18
N THR A 169 13.57 -16.82 3.43
CA THR A 169 13.62 -17.60 2.18
C THR A 169 14.33 -16.80 1.09
N LYS A 170 15.27 -17.46 0.38
CA LYS A 170 15.90 -16.86 -0.80
C LYS A 170 14.94 -16.86 -1.99
N GLY A 171 14.68 -15.68 -2.55
CA GLY A 171 13.79 -15.50 -3.70
C GLY A 171 12.67 -14.49 -3.44
N ASN A 172 11.47 -14.79 -3.87
CA ASN A 172 10.31 -13.94 -3.78
C ASN A 172 9.24 -14.50 -2.80
N VAL A 173 8.14 -13.77 -2.62
CA VAL A 173 7.06 -14.16 -1.69
C VAL A 173 6.43 -15.51 -2.02
N MET A 174 6.40 -15.93 -3.29
CA MET A 174 5.87 -17.24 -3.69
C MET A 174 6.84 -18.37 -3.32
N ASP A 175 8.14 -18.10 -3.30
CA ASP A 175 9.13 -19.06 -2.83
C ASP A 175 8.98 -19.29 -1.32
N ALA A 176 8.71 -18.24 -0.55
CA ALA A 176 8.42 -18.35 0.88
C ALA A 176 7.15 -19.19 1.15
N ILE A 177 6.09 -19.02 0.36
CA ILE A 177 4.87 -19.82 0.46
C ILE A 177 5.17 -21.30 0.21
N ARG A 178 5.93 -21.62 -0.84
CA ARG A 178 6.28 -23.01 -1.21
C ARG A 178 7.18 -23.66 -0.18
N GLU A 179 8.25 -22.96 0.24
CA GLU A 179 9.22 -23.49 1.20
C GLU A 179 8.60 -23.82 2.56
N ASN A 180 7.64 -22.99 3.01
CA ASN A 180 6.96 -23.17 4.29
C ASN A 180 5.63 -23.93 4.16
N ALA A 181 5.29 -24.44 2.98
CA ALA A 181 4.04 -25.18 2.70
C ALA A 181 2.80 -24.44 3.25
N LEU A 182 2.70 -23.13 2.97
CA LEU A 182 1.64 -22.28 3.47
C LEU A 182 0.37 -22.44 2.63
N GLU A 183 -0.79 -22.33 3.27
CA GLU A 183 -2.11 -22.38 2.64
C GLU A 183 -2.99 -21.25 3.16
N ALA A 184 -3.86 -20.70 2.29
CA ALA A 184 -4.81 -19.68 2.64
C ALA A 184 -6.11 -19.80 1.85
N ASP A 185 -7.20 -19.29 2.45
CA ASP A 185 -8.52 -19.19 1.83
C ASP A 185 -8.73 -17.83 1.15
N MET A 186 -7.90 -16.84 1.50
CA MET A 186 -7.99 -15.47 0.97
C MET A 186 -6.62 -14.80 0.92
N ILE A 187 -6.41 -13.95 -0.09
CA ILE A 187 -5.16 -13.22 -0.31
C ILE A 187 -5.44 -11.72 -0.40
N TYR A 188 -4.62 -10.94 0.30
CA TYR A 188 -4.52 -9.49 0.16
C TYR A 188 -3.07 -9.12 -0.17
N ALA A 189 -2.87 -8.41 -1.28
CA ALA A 189 -1.51 -8.15 -1.77
C ALA A 189 -1.29 -6.69 -2.20
N CYS A 190 -0.09 -6.18 -1.93
CA CYS A 190 0.40 -4.91 -2.43
C CYS A 190 1.88 -5.02 -2.80
N GLY A 191 2.27 -4.55 -3.98
CA GLY A 191 3.66 -4.63 -4.43
C GLY A 191 3.83 -4.40 -5.93
N PRO A 192 5.03 -4.68 -6.46
CA PRO A 192 5.31 -4.51 -7.87
C PRO A 192 4.40 -5.36 -8.78
N THR A 193 4.05 -4.82 -9.94
CA THR A 193 3.18 -5.50 -10.92
C THR A 193 3.59 -6.94 -11.25
N PRO A 194 4.90 -7.28 -11.43
CA PRO A 194 5.29 -8.67 -11.66
C PRO A 194 4.93 -9.61 -10.49
N MET A 195 5.08 -9.14 -9.25
CA MET A 195 4.67 -9.89 -8.06
C MET A 195 3.15 -10.10 -8.04
N LEU A 196 2.38 -9.04 -8.27
CA LEU A 196 0.92 -9.10 -8.28
C LEU A 196 0.37 -10.02 -9.38
N ARG A 197 1.01 -10.07 -10.57
CA ARG A 197 0.67 -11.04 -11.63
C ARG A 197 0.85 -12.48 -11.17
N THR A 198 1.97 -12.78 -10.54
CA THR A 198 2.26 -14.13 -10.05
C THR A 198 1.28 -14.54 -8.93
N ILE A 199 0.96 -13.62 -8.02
CA ILE A 199 -0.01 -13.85 -6.95
C ILE A 199 -1.41 -14.07 -7.53
N LYS A 200 -1.83 -13.24 -8.50
CA LYS A 200 -3.12 -13.39 -9.20
C LYS A 200 -3.21 -14.75 -9.88
N GLN A 201 -2.20 -15.18 -10.62
CA GLN A 201 -2.16 -16.48 -11.27
C GLN A 201 -2.26 -17.61 -10.23
N TYR A 202 -1.49 -17.55 -9.16
CA TYR A 202 -1.56 -18.51 -8.06
C TYR A 202 -2.97 -18.60 -7.45
N ALA A 203 -3.60 -17.46 -7.20
CA ALA A 203 -4.96 -17.40 -6.67
C ALA A 203 -6.00 -18.03 -7.62
N GLU A 204 -5.90 -17.73 -8.92
CA GLU A 204 -6.78 -18.29 -9.95
C GLU A 204 -6.61 -19.82 -10.07
N GLU A 205 -5.37 -20.33 -10.08
CA GLU A 205 -5.06 -21.77 -10.14
C GLU A 205 -5.56 -22.55 -8.92
N ASN A 206 -5.62 -21.91 -7.75
CA ASN A 206 -6.05 -22.55 -6.50
C ASN A 206 -7.47 -22.17 -6.07
N GLY A 207 -8.20 -21.37 -6.85
CA GLY A 207 -9.57 -20.95 -6.54
C GLY A 207 -9.68 -20.04 -5.31
N ILE A 208 -8.63 -19.26 -5.01
CA ILE A 208 -8.54 -18.39 -3.83
C ILE A 208 -9.02 -16.98 -4.20
N GLU A 209 -9.90 -16.39 -3.38
CA GLU A 209 -10.30 -14.98 -3.54
C GLU A 209 -9.11 -14.07 -3.22
N CYS A 210 -8.74 -13.20 -4.17
CA CYS A 210 -7.53 -12.37 -4.07
C CYS A 210 -7.81 -10.91 -4.34
N TYR A 211 -7.46 -10.04 -3.38
CA TYR A 211 -7.49 -8.59 -3.50
C TYR A 211 -6.09 -8.04 -3.70
N ILE A 212 -5.92 -7.21 -4.73
CA ILE A 212 -4.63 -6.58 -5.06
C ILE A 212 -4.74 -5.07 -5.03
N SER A 213 -3.73 -4.41 -4.49
CA SER A 213 -3.60 -2.95 -4.52
C SER A 213 -2.67 -2.55 -5.65
N LEU A 214 -3.19 -1.78 -6.62
CA LEU A 214 -2.46 -1.31 -7.79
C LEU A 214 -1.88 0.07 -7.58
N GLU A 215 -0.70 0.30 -8.13
CA GLU A 215 -0.02 1.59 -8.16
C GLU A 215 0.07 2.13 -9.59
N GLU A 216 -0.24 3.41 -9.75
CA GLU A 216 -0.04 4.15 -10.99
C GLU A 216 0.31 5.60 -10.74
N ARG A 217 0.90 6.23 -11.75
CA ARG A 217 1.14 7.68 -11.72
C ARG A 217 -0.18 8.43 -11.68
N MET A 218 -0.30 9.33 -10.71
CA MET A 218 -1.53 10.10 -10.52
C MET A 218 -1.29 11.59 -10.73
N ALA A 219 -2.26 12.25 -11.36
CA ALA A 219 -2.30 13.70 -11.44
C ALA A 219 -3.31 14.29 -10.43
N CYS A 220 -4.61 14.02 -10.57
CA CYS A 220 -5.62 14.59 -9.68
C CYS A 220 -5.84 13.80 -8.38
N GLY A 221 -5.66 12.49 -8.37
CA GLY A 221 -5.93 11.62 -7.22
C GLY A 221 -7.40 11.42 -6.85
N ILE A 222 -8.34 12.05 -7.58
CA ILE A 222 -9.78 12.10 -7.24
C ILE A 222 -10.71 11.57 -8.35
N GLY A 223 -10.14 10.97 -9.40
CA GLY A 223 -10.89 10.35 -10.50
C GLY A 223 -11.33 11.28 -11.62
N ALA A 224 -10.84 12.53 -11.68
CA ALA A 224 -11.28 13.51 -12.67
C ALA A 224 -10.47 13.49 -13.98
N CYS A 225 -9.15 13.22 -13.94
CA CYS A 225 -8.24 13.42 -15.08
C CYS A 225 -7.97 12.19 -15.93
N LEU A 226 -8.39 11.00 -15.50
CA LEU A 226 -8.16 9.70 -16.18
C LEU A 226 -6.67 9.32 -16.38
N ALA A 227 -5.74 9.91 -15.64
CA ALA A 227 -4.31 9.62 -15.79
C ALA A 227 -3.90 8.25 -15.21
N CYS A 228 -4.62 7.76 -14.19
CA CYS A 228 -4.30 6.53 -13.46
C CYS A 228 -5.28 5.38 -13.80
N VAL A 229 -5.60 5.18 -15.06
CA VAL A 229 -6.52 4.11 -15.48
C VAL A 229 -5.79 2.78 -15.64
N CYS A 230 -6.42 1.70 -15.19
CA CYS A 230 -6.04 0.33 -15.52
C CYS A 230 -7.14 -0.32 -16.36
N LYS A 231 -6.78 -1.36 -17.12
CA LYS A 231 -7.77 -2.14 -17.88
C LYS A 231 -8.63 -2.98 -16.94
N SER A 232 -9.91 -3.10 -17.26
CA SER A 232 -10.86 -3.95 -16.53
C SER A 232 -11.61 -4.89 -17.47
N LYS A 233 -12.10 -6.01 -16.93
CA LYS A 233 -12.93 -6.95 -17.70
C LYS A 233 -14.29 -6.35 -18.02
N GLU A 234 -14.86 -5.56 -17.12
CA GLU A 234 -16.15 -4.91 -17.29
C GLU A 234 -16.03 -3.47 -17.78
N LYS A 235 -17.03 -3.03 -18.54
CA LYS A 235 -17.14 -1.62 -18.95
C LYS A 235 -17.51 -0.73 -17.76
N ASP A 236 -16.80 0.38 -17.62
CA ASP A 236 -17.19 1.44 -16.71
C ASP A 236 -18.49 2.09 -17.19
N ALA A 237 -19.50 2.11 -16.33
CA ALA A 237 -20.82 2.65 -16.63
C ALA A 237 -20.81 4.16 -16.99
N HIS A 238 -19.76 4.90 -16.58
CA HIS A 238 -19.65 6.34 -16.88
C HIS A 238 -18.94 6.62 -18.21
N SER A 239 -17.83 5.93 -18.46
CA SER A 239 -16.99 6.16 -19.66
C SER A 239 -17.31 5.22 -20.82
N ASN A 240 -18.08 4.16 -20.55
CA ASN A 240 -18.41 3.09 -21.49
C ASN A 240 -17.17 2.39 -22.13
N VAL A 241 -16.05 2.40 -21.42
CA VAL A 241 -14.80 1.72 -21.80
C VAL A 241 -14.37 0.74 -20.72
N ASN A 242 -13.55 -0.25 -21.09
CA ASN A 242 -13.05 -1.26 -20.16
C ASN A 242 -11.84 -0.71 -19.38
N ASN A 243 -12.11 0.22 -18.47
CA ASN A 243 -11.09 0.76 -17.58
C ASN A 243 -11.66 1.12 -16.20
N LYS A 244 -10.78 1.15 -15.21
CA LYS A 244 -11.06 1.65 -13.84
C LYS A 244 -10.00 2.66 -13.44
N ARG A 245 -10.39 3.66 -12.68
CA ARG A 245 -9.49 4.72 -12.17
C ARG A 245 -8.92 4.27 -10.85
N ILE A 246 -7.62 4.00 -10.79
CA ILE A 246 -6.97 3.49 -9.58
C ILE A 246 -7.20 4.43 -8.39
N CYS A 247 -7.18 5.74 -8.59
CA CYS A 247 -7.36 6.71 -7.51
C CYS A 247 -8.80 6.82 -6.97
N LYS A 248 -9.82 6.33 -7.69
CA LYS A 248 -11.23 6.45 -7.30
C LYS A 248 -11.91 5.11 -7.14
N ASP A 249 -11.75 4.23 -8.14
CA ASP A 249 -12.41 2.92 -8.19
C ASP A 249 -11.55 1.86 -7.46
N GLY A 250 -10.23 2.08 -7.31
CA GLY A 250 -9.25 1.36 -6.52
C GLY A 250 -8.71 2.21 -5.35
N PRO A 251 -7.46 2.01 -4.91
CA PRO A 251 -6.40 1.19 -5.53
C PRO A 251 -6.59 -0.32 -5.37
N VAL A 252 -7.45 -0.75 -4.44
CA VAL A 252 -7.72 -2.16 -4.17
C VAL A 252 -8.81 -2.66 -5.09
N PHE A 253 -8.53 -3.79 -5.75
CA PHE A 253 -9.45 -4.49 -6.66
C PHE A 253 -9.46 -5.98 -6.36
N LEU A 254 -10.58 -6.65 -6.62
CA LEU A 254 -10.59 -8.08 -6.79
C LEU A 254 -9.71 -8.42 -8.00
N SER A 255 -8.76 -9.33 -7.85
CA SER A 255 -7.73 -9.60 -8.88
C SER A 255 -8.32 -10.02 -10.24
N THR A 256 -9.51 -10.63 -10.21
CA THR A 256 -10.23 -11.05 -11.41
C THR A 256 -10.93 -9.92 -12.17
N GLU A 257 -11.09 -8.73 -11.56
CA GLU A 257 -11.75 -7.57 -12.20
C GLU A 257 -10.83 -6.78 -13.11
N VAL A 258 -9.51 -6.87 -12.89
CA VAL A 258 -8.51 -6.04 -13.59
C VAL A 258 -7.50 -6.90 -14.37
N GLU A 259 -6.98 -6.32 -15.45
CA GLU A 259 -5.86 -6.85 -16.22
C GLU A 259 -4.58 -6.16 -15.79
N ILE A 260 -3.56 -6.93 -15.39
CA ILE A 260 -2.26 -6.42 -14.94
C ILE A 260 -1.11 -7.15 -15.61
#